data_361f9ca115dd072cff2daacf72bc369e
#
_entry.id   361f9ca115dd072cff2daacf72bc369e
#
_cell.length_a   1.000
_cell.length_b   1.000
_cell.length_c   1.000
_cell.angle_alpha   90.00
_cell.angle_beta   90.00
_cell.angle_gamma   90.00
#
_symmetry.space_group_name_H-M   'P 1'
#
loop_
_entity.id
_entity.type
_entity.pdbx_description
1 polymer ?
#
loop_
_entity_poly.entity_id
_entity_poly.type
_entity_poly.pdbx_seq_one_letter_code
_entity_poly.pdbx_strand_id
1 'polypeptide(L)'
;LKIVEDAAHASGSVYKNKKIGSHGDAVCFSFHPAKNLAMPSGGLIAINGKNIKKSKKILESKRWVGISNRVGSKYNVSNIGWNYYMNEFSAVIGIEQLKKLESANLKRKYIAKRYSEELKMERKIPLRKDCSYHIFWIAVNNQKEFMKKMQENNIETGIHYLPIHKMKFYNSKVKLKIT
;
A
#
# COMPACT_ATOMS: atom_id res chain seq x y z
N LEU A 1 -7.86 11.35 -19.64
CA LEU A 1 -7.46 11.26 -18.24
C LEU A 1 -6.31 10.27 -18.05
N LYS A 2 -5.49 10.52 -17.04
CA LYS A 2 -4.46 9.61 -16.55
C LYS A 2 -4.91 9.02 -15.21
N ILE A 3 -4.66 7.73 -15.03
CA ILE A 3 -5.04 7.00 -13.83
C ILE A 3 -3.78 6.56 -13.11
N VAL A 4 -3.61 7.04 -11.88
CA VAL A 4 -2.60 6.55 -10.94
C VAL A 4 -3.32 5.80 -9.83
N GLU A 5 -3.00 4.53 -9.64
CA GLU A 5 -3.60 3.70 -8.61
C GLU A 5 -2.70 3.66 -7.37
N ASP A 6 -3.26 3.93 -6.21
CA ASP A 6 -2.66 3.58 -4.92
C ASP A 6 -2.99 2.12 -4.59
N ALA A 7 -2.03 1.24 -4.81
CA ALA A 7 -2.10 -0.18 -4.53
C ALA A 7 -1.27 -0.59 -3.31
N ALA A 8 -1.00 0.35 -2.38
CA ALA A 8 -0.17 0.11 -1.20
C ALA A 8 -0.66 -1.05 -0.31
N HIS A 9 -1.93 -1.42 -0.40
CA HIS A 9 -2.56 -2.52 0.33
C HIS A 9 -2.97 -3.70 -0.56
N ALA A 10 -2.58 -3.72 -1.83
CA ALA A 10 -3.16 -4.61 -2.82
C ALA A 10 -2.19 -5.65 -3.41
N SER A 11 -1.00 -5.85 -2.80
CA SER A 11 -0.04 -6.85 -3.28
C SER A 11 -0.66 -8.25 -3.33
N GLY A 12 -0.75 -8.81 -4.55
CA GLY A 12 -1.36 -10.10 -4.82
C GLY A 12 -2.87 -10.11 -5.02
N SER A 13 -3.55 -8.96 -4.90
CA SER A 13 -4.96 -8.83 -5.26
C SER A 13 -5.17 -8.93 -6.78
N VAL A 14 -6.40 -9.25 -7.17
CA VAL A 14 -6.81 -9.43 -8.57
C VAL A 14 -8.01 -8.53 -8.85
N TYR A 15 -8.09 -7.97 -10.04
CA TYR A 15 -9.27 -7.26 -10.55
C TYR A 15 -9.52 -7.65 -12.00
N LYS A 16 -10.75 -8.03 -12.36
CA LYS A 16 -11.11 -8.50 -13.70
C LYS A 16 -10.14 -9.56 -14.25
N ASN A 17 -9.83 -10.56 -13.43
CA ASN A 17 -8.92 -11.69 -13.73
C ASN A 17 -7.46 -11.30 -14.00
N LYS A 18 -7.03 -10.08 -13.69
CA LYS A 18 -5.63 -9.64 -13.80
C LYS A 18 -5.11 -9.20 -12.45
N LYS A 19 -3.86 -9.48 -12.15
CA LYS A 19 -3.19 -8.98 -10.93
C LYS A 19 -3.25 -7.46 -10.90
N ILE A 20 -3.52 -6.87 -9.72
CA ILE A 20 -3.31 -5.44 -9.50
C ILE A 20 -1.85 -5.11 -9.87
N GLY A 21 -1.65 -3.99 -10.53
CA GLY A 21 -0.40 -3.62 -11.23
C GLY A 21 -0.54 -3.63 -12.75
N SER A 22 -1.59 -4.29 -13.30
CA SER A 22 -1.84 -4.40 -14.74
C SER A 22 -2.90 -3.42 -15.25
N HIS A 23 -3.38 -2.52 -14.40
CA HIS A 23 -4.42 -1.53 -14.71
C HIS A 23 -3.88 -0.12 -14.53
N GLY A 24 -4.65 0.90 -14.91
CA GLY A 24 -4.24 2.29 -14.82
C GLY A 24 -3.01 2.63 -15.69
N ASP A 25 -2.54 3.87 -15.67
CA ASP A 25 -1.30 4.30 -16.34
C ASP A 25 -0.07 4.02 -15.45
N ALA A 26 -0.23 4.15 -14.13
CA ALA A 26 0.77 3.80 -13.13
C ALA A 26 0.10 3.23 -11.88
N VAL A 27 0.72 2.24 -11.27
CA VAL A 27 0.22 1.58 -10.05
C VAL A 27 1.33 1.57 -9.00
N CYS A 28 1.06 2.13 -7.83
CA CYS A 28 2.04 2.32 -6.77
C CYS A 28 1.84 1.32 -5.64
N PHE A 29 2.85 0.51 -5.35
CA PHE A 29 2.88 -0.45 -4.25
C PHE A 29 3.79 0.02 -3.13
N SER A 30 3.41 -0.32 -1.90
CA SER A 30 4.24 -0.16 -0.71
C SER A 30 4.76 -1.51 -0.23
N PHE A 31 6.04 -1.56 0.12
CA PHE A 31 6.70 -2.71 0.73
C PHE A 31 7.13 -2.43 2.17
N HIS A 32 6.46 -1.47 2.83
CA HIS A 32 6.64 -1.21 4.25
C HIS A 32 6.52 -2.51 5.07
N PRO A 33 7.24 -2.69 6.20
CA PRO A 33 7.21 -3.93 7.00
C PRO A 33 5.83 -4.45 7.39
N ALA A 34 4.83 -3.55 7.53
CA ALA A 34 3.46 -3.95 7.83
C ALA A 34 2.65 -4.44 6.62
N LYS A 35 3.18 -4.38 5.39
CA LYS A 35 2.43 -4.73 4.17
C LYS A 35 2.41 -6.23 3.90
N ASN A 36 1.53 -6.66 2.98
CA ASN A 36 1.42 -8.07 2.58
C ASN A 36 2.72 -8.62 1.99
N LEU A 37 3.41 -7.79 1.18
CA LEU A 37 4.80 -8.01 0.77
C LEU A 37 5.67 -7.08 1.62
N ALA A 38 6.20 -7.61 2.72
CA ALA A 38 6.93 -6.84 3.71
C ALA A 38 8.42 -6.85 3.43
N MET A 39 9.04 -5.67 3.43
CA MET A 39 10.48 -5.46 3.31
C MET A 39 10.90 -4.44 4.37
N PRO A 40 12.19 -4.33 4.73
CA PRO A 40 12.67 -3.28 5.64
C PRO A 40 12.35 -1.87 5.17
N SER A 41 12.40 -1.64 3.85
CA SER A 41 11.97 -0.43 3.17
C SER A 41 11.78 -0.73 1.68
N GLY A 42 10.86 -0.04 1.04
CA GLY A 42 10.70 -0.13 -0.41
C GLY A 42 9.29 0.14 -0.92
N GLY A 43 9.21 0.17 -2.24
CA GLY A 43 7.99 0.30 -3.01
C GLY A 43 8.27 0.02 -4.47
N LEU A 44 7.20 0.00 -5.28
CA LEU A 44 7.30 -0.27 -6.71
C LEU A 44 6.25 0.58 -7.44
N ILE A 45 6.62 1.09 -8.61
CA ILE A 45 5.68 1.68 -9.55
C ILE A 45 5.63 0.79 -10.79
N ALA A 46 4.49 0.16 -11.05
CA ALA A 46 4.20 -0.51 -12.31
C ALA A 46 3.67 0.52 -13.33
N ILE A 47 4.22 0.53 -14.54
CA ILE A 47 3.88 1.50 -15.59
C ILE A 47 3.21 0.76 -16.74
N ASN A 48 1.96 1.14 -17.07
CA ASN A 48 1.16 0.53 -18.14
C ASN A 48 0.76 1.53 -19.24
N GLY A 49 1.07 2.81 -19.08
CA GLY A 49 0.67 3.87 -20.02
C GLY A 49 1.38 3.78 -21.38
N LYS A 50 0.91 4.55 -22.36
CA LYS A 50 1.40 4.50 -23.77
C LYS A 50 2.90 4.77 -23.94
N ASN A 51 3.53 5.56 -23.07
CA ASN A 51 4.93 5.99 -23.20
C ASN A 51 5.83 5.36 -22.13
N ILE A 52 5.77 4.02 -21.96
CA ILE A 52 6.48 3.29 -20.90
C ILE A 52 7.97 3.63 -20.86
N LYS A 53 8.69 3.60 -21.98
CA LYS A 53 10.14 3.89 -22.04
C LYS A 53 10.47 5.29 -21.52
N LYS A 54 9.72 6.32 -21.94
CA LYS A 54 9.91 7.70 -21.49
C LYS A 54 9.61 7.84 -19.99
N SER A 55 8.49 7.29 -19.52
CA SER A 55 8.10 7.32 -18.12
C SER A 55 9.11 6.61 -17.24
N LYS A 56 9.58 5.43 -17.64
CA LYS A 56 10.63 4.67 -16.95
C LYS A 56 11.89 5.52 -16.76
N LYS A 57 12.42 6.11 -17.85
CA LYS A 57 13.63 6.95 -17.80
C LYS A 57 13.49 8.13 -16.83
N ILE A 58 12.33 8.80 -16.83
CA ILE A 58 12.04 9.90 -15.91
C ILE A 58 11.98 9.42 -14.46
N LEU A 59 11.28 8.32 -14.18
CA LEU A 59 11.13 7.79 -12.83
C LEU A 59 12.45 7.24 -12.28
N GLU A 60 13.28 6.60 -13.12
CA GLU A 60 14.62 6.15 -12.74
C GLU A 60 15.52 7.33 -12.35
N SER A 61 15.49 8.42 -13.13
CA SER A 61 16.21 9.65 -12.77
C SER A 61 15.70 10.24 -11.45
N LYS A 62 14.39 10.39 -11.29
CA LYS A 62 13.79 10.94 -10.05
C LYS A 62 14.02 10.07 -8.82
N ARG A 63 14.06 8.75 -8.98
CA ARG A 63 14.39 7.80 -7.91
C ARG A 63 15.83 7.95 -7.42
N TRP A 64 16.72 8.42 -8.26
CA TRP A 64 18.14 8.56 -7.95
C TRP A 64 18.61 10.00 -8.16
N VAL A 65 18.23 10.86 -7.24
CA VAL A 65 18.61 12.27 -7.07
C VAL A 65 18.59 13.12 -8.35
N GLY A 66 17.76 12.76 -9.33
CA GLY A 66 17.64 13.47 -10.60
C GLY A 66 18.71 13.12 -11.64
N ILE A 67 19.58 12.15 -11.36
CA ILE A 67 20.68 11.75 -12.26
C ILE A 67 20.13 11.11 -13.53
N SER A 68 20.73 11.47 -14.65
CA SER A 68 20.44 10.89 -15.96
C SER A 68 21.71 10.67 -16.76
N ASN A 69 21.64 9.80 -17.77
CA ASN A 69 22.70 9.57 -18.75
C ASN A 69 24.07 9.29 -18.11
N ARG A 70 24.12 8.48 -17.05
CA ARG A 70 25.36 8.11 -16.38
C ARG A 70 26.14 7.13 -17.23
N VAL A 71 27.41 7.46 -17.44
CA VAL A 71 28.42 6.58 -18.08
C VAL A 71 29.70 6.64 -17.22
N GLY A 72 29.95 5.59 -16.49
CA GLY A 72 31.06 5.56 -15.50
C GLY A 72 30.88 6.65 -14.43
N SER A 73 31.87 7.53 -14.29
CA SER A 73 31.87 8.68 -13.38
C SER A 73 31.17 9.92 -13.94
N LYS A 74 30.87 9.93 -15.25
CA LYS A 74 30.20 11.06 -15.92
C LYS A 74 28.69 10.91 -15.83
N TYR A 75 27.98 11.94 -15.36
CA TYR A 75 26.53 11.98 -15.28
C TYR A 75 26.02 13.42 -15.39
N ASN A 76 24.73 13.58 -15.61
CA ASN A 76 24.05 14.86 -15.57
C ASN A 76 22.84 14.79 -14.62
N VAL A 77 22.48 15.91 -14.00
CA VAL A 77 21.26 16.05 -13.21
C VAL A 77 20.26 16.84 -14.04
N SER A 78 19.21 16.17 -14.51
CA SER A 78 18.22 16.74 -15.43
C SER A 78 16.83 16.89 -14.82
N ASN A 79 16.62 16.42 -13.59
CA ASN A 79 15.35 16.48 -12.87
C ASN A 79 15.58 16.76 -11.40
N ILE A 80 14.56 17.29 -10.72
CA ILE A 80 14.48 17.21 -9.26
C ILE A 80 14.18 15.75 -8.90
N GLY A 81 14.97 15.15 -8.03
CA GLY A 81 14.80 13.78 -7.59
C GLY A 81 15.24 13.58 -6.13
N TRP A 82 14.91 12.43 -5.58
CA TRP A 82 15.21 12.05 -4.22
C TRP A 82 16.01 10.75 -4.19
N ASN A 83 16.62 10.43 -3.07
CA ASN A 83 17.23 9.12 -2.87
C ASN A 83 16.19 8.10 -2.46
N TYR A 84 15.47 7.56 -3.45
CA TYR A 84 14.51 6.47 -3.31
C TYR A 84 15.06 5.14 -3.85
N TYR A 85 16.37 5.02 -3.89
CA TYR A 85 17.03 3.79 -4.32
C TYR A 85 16.83 2.70 -3.27
N MET A 86 16.38 1.53 -3.72
CA MET A 86 16.26 0.36 -2.85
C MET A 86 17.64 -0.24 -2.61
N ASN A 87 18.02 -0.46 -1.35
CA ASN A 87 19.28 -1.12 -1.03
C ASN A 87 19.19 -2.64 -1.23
N GLU A 88 20.34 -3.28 -1.43
CA GLU A 88 20.44 -4.70 -1.75
C GLU A 88 19.90 -5.60 -0.62
N PHE A 89 20.07 -5.23 0.64
CA PHE A 89 19.54 -5.99 1.78
C PHE A 89 18.01 -6.06 1.73
N SER A 90 17.35 -4.93 1.48
CA SER A 90 15.90 -4.88 1.31
C SER A 90 15.46 -5.70 0.11
N ALA A 91 16.21 -5.65 -1.00
CA ALA A 91 15.89 -6.39 -2.22
C ALA A 91 15.97 -7.91 -2.00
N VAL A 92 17.01 -8.41 -1.33
CA VAL A 92 17.16 -9.84 -1.01
C VAL A 92 16.01 -10.33 -0.12
N ILE A 93 15.67 -9.58 0.94
CA ILE A 93 14.53 -9.91 1.80
C ILE A 93 13.23 -9.90 0.98
N GLY A 94 13.06 -8.91 0.08
CA GLY A 94 11.90 -8.78 -0.78
C GLY A 94 11.70 -9.99 -1.71
N ILE A 95 12.77 -10.53 -2.28
CA ILE A 95 12.74 -11.75 -3.10
C ILE A 95 12.20 -12.92 -2.29
N GLU A 96 12.69 -13.13 -1.07
CA GLU A 96 12.22 -14.22 -0.21
C GLU A 96 10.77 -14.03 0.25
N GLN A 97 10.37 -12.80 0.54
CA GLN A 97 8.98 -12.48 0.88
C GLN A 97 8.03 -12.64 -0.30
N LEU A 98 8.49 -12.35 -1.53
CA LEU A 98 7.70 -12.52 -2.74
C LEU A 98 7.36 -14.01 -2.97
N LYS A 99 8.29 -14.93 -2.71
CA LYS A 99 8.05 -16.38 -2.77
C LYS A 99 6.94 -16.85 -1.82
N LYS A 100 6.78 -16.17 -0.68
CA LYS A 100 5.80 -16.47 0.37
C LYS A 100 4.47 -15.74 0.21
N LEU A 101 4.39 -14.72 -0.66
CA LEU A 101 3.25 -13.80 -0.76
C LEU A 101 1.92 -14.52 -0.97
N GLU A 102 1.88 -15.49 -1.88
CA GLU A 102 0.63 -16.18 -2.23
C GLU A 102 0.11 -17.01 -1.04
N SER A 103 0.95 -17.81 -0.40
CA SER A 103 0.58 -18.60 0.77
C SER A 103 0.16 -17.72 1.96
N ALA A 104 0.85 -16.59 2.18
CA ALA A 104 0.50 -15.62 3.20
C ALA A 104 -0.86 -14.95 2.91
N ASN A 105 -1.14 -14.61 1.66
CA ASN A 105 -2.43 -14.04 1.27
C ASN A 105 -3.57 -15.07 1.39
N LEU A 106 -3.34 -16.35 1.14
CA LEU A 106 -4.32 -17.41 1.40
C LEU A 106 -4.68 -17.49 2.90
N LYS A 107 -3.69 -17.42 3.78
CA LYS A 107 -3.94 -17.36 5.24
C LYS A 107 -4.74 -16.13 5.64
N ARG A 108 -4.43 -14.94 5.09
CA ARG A 108 -5.20 -13.71 5.33
C ARG A 108 -6.65 -13.84 4.84
N LYS A 109 -6.87 -14.43 3.69
CA LYS A 109 -8.22 -14.70 3.16
C LYS A 109 -9.01 -15.63 4.08
N TYR A 110 -8.37 -16.68 4.58
CA TYR A 110 -8.98 -17.60 5.54
C TYR A 110 -9.40 -16.87 6.82
N ILE A 111 -8.51 -16.05 7.40
CA ILE A 111 -8.81 -15.24 8.60
C ILE A 111 -9.96 -14.26 8.32
N ALA A 112 -9.91 -13.56 7.18
CA ALA A 112 -10.96 -12.62 6.79
C ALA A 112 -12.32 -13.31 6.60
N LYS A 113 -12.33 -14.52 6.06
CA LYS A 113 -13.53 -15.35 5.95
C LYS A 113 -14.09 -15.68 7.33
N ARG A 114 -13.27 -16.17 8.24
CA ARG A 114 -13.69 -16.43 9.62
C ARG A 114 -14.26 -15.20 10.30
N TYR A 115 -13.58 -14.07 10.24
CA TYR A 115 -14.09 -12.81 10.80
C TYR A 115 -15.42 -12.41 10.14
N SER A 116 -15.57 -12.59 8.84
CA SER A 116 -16.80 -12.27 8.13
C SER A 116 -17.98 -13.15 8.57
N GLU A 117 -17.74 -14.41 8.88
CA GLU A 117 -18.77 -15.38 9.29
C GLU A 117 -19.07 -15.31 10.78
N GLU A 118 -18.05 -15.16 11.62
CA GLU A 118 -18.18 -15.24 13.09
C GLU A 118 -18.55 -13.90 13.74
N LEU A 119 -18.09 -12.74 13.18
CA LEU A 119 -18.41 -11.43 13.73
C LEU A 119 -19.78 -10.94 13.25
N LYS A 120 -20.72 -10.81 14.20
CA LYS A 120 -22.07 -10.28 13.97
C LYS A 120 -22.07 -8.74 13.87
N MET A 121 -21.28 -8.19 12.96
CA MET A 121 -21.18 -6.73 12.73
C MET A 121 -21.93 -6.37 11.44
N GLU A 122 -22.79 -5.37 11.50
CA GLU A 122 -23.54 -4.90 10.32
C GLU A 122 -22.63 -4.33 9.22
N ARG A 123 -21.65 -3.53 9.64
CA ARG A 123 -20.71 -2.89 8.71
C ARG A 123 -19.30 -3.38 8.94
N LYS A 124 -18.81 -4.15 7.99
CA LYS A 124 -17.44 -4.69 7.92
C LYS A 124 -16.99 -4.80 6.48
N ILE A 125 -15.70 -5.03 6.27
CA ILE A 125 -15.17 -5.24 4.92
C ILE A 125 -15.92 -6.37 4.19
N PRO A 126 -16.39 -6.14 2.96
CA PRO A 126 -17.08 -7.20 2.20
C PRO A 126 -16.11 -8.33 1.84
N LEU A 127 -16.57 -9.57 1.97
CA LEU A 127 -15.77 -10.72 1.58
C LEU A 127 -15.70 -10.83 0.04
N ARG A 128 -14.47 -10.83 -0.50
CA ARG A 128 -14.19 -10.95 -1.94
C ARG A 128 -13.08 -11.96 -2.18
N LYS A 129 -13.26 -12.84 -3.15
CA LYS A 129 -12.26 -13.87 -3.52
C LYS A 129 -10.95 -13.29 -4.09
N ASP A 130 -11.00 -12.10 -4.64
CA ASP A 130 -9.92 -11.41 -5.36
C ASP A 130 -9.12 -10.41 -4.50
N CYS A 131 -9.50 -10.24 -3.23
CA CYS A 131 -8.83 -9.34 -2.28
C CYS A 131 -7.72 -10.04 -1.51
N SER A 132 -6.60 -9.36 -1.25
CA SER A 132 -5.47 -9.87 -0.46
C SER A 132 -5.59 -9.60 1.05
N TYR A 133 -6.61 -8.88 1.49
CA TYR A 133 -6.92 -8.57 2.89
C TYR A 133 -5.72 -8.11 3.73
N HIS A 134 -5.16 -6.97 3.36
CA HIS A 134 -4.12 -6.32 4.18
C HIS A 134 -4.65 -5.97 5.58
N ILE A 135 -5.85 -5.43 5.66
CA ILE A 135 -6.58 -5.14 6.90
C ILE A 135 -7.98 -5.74 6.82
N PHE A 136 -8.59 -5.99 8.00
CA PHE A 136 -10.00 -6.31 8.13
C PHE A 136 -10.65 -5.22 8.99
N TRP A 137 -11.42 -4.33 8.37
CA TRP A 137 -12.07 -3.24 9.07
C TRP A 137 -13.50 -3.59 9.47
N ILE A 138 -13.91 -3.04 10.61
CA ILE A 138 -15.28 -3.04 11.12
C ILE A 138 -15.67 -1.63 11.50
N ALA A 139 -16.95 -1.28 11.37
CA ALA A 139 -17.47 -0.01 11.88
C ALA A 139 -18.19 -0.22 13.20
N VAL A 140 -17.90 0.63 14.19
CA VAL A 140 -18.47 0.59 15.52
C VAL A 140 -19.02 1.96 15.92
N ASN A 141 -20.06 1.99 16.74
CA ASN A 141 -20.71 3.24 17.14
C ASN A 141 -19.84 4.04 18.12
N ASN A 142 -19.25 3.40 19.11
CA ASN A 142 -18.35 4.02 20.10
C ASN A 142 -16.94 3.45 19.97
N GLN A 143 -16.14 4.04 19.07
CA GLN A 143 -14.80 3.58 18.76
C GLN A 143 -13.87 3.55 19.98
N LYS A 144 -13.91 4.60 20.83
CA LYS A 144 -13.03 4.69 22.01
C LYS A 144 -13.31 3.58 23.03
N GLU A 145 -14.56 3.38 23.34
CA GLU A 145 -14.99 2.34 24.28
C GLU A 145 -14.69 0.94 23.71
N PHE A 146 -14.98 0.73 22.43
CA PHE A 146 -14.68 -0.53 21.75
C PHE A 146 -13.19 -0.85 21.82
N MET A 147 -12.32 0.08 21.44
CA MET A 147 -10.87 -0.12 21.48
C MET A 147 -10.35 -0.38 22.89
N LYS A 148 -10.91 0.31 23.92
CA LYS A 148 -10.57 0.07 25.32
C LYS A 148 -10.91 -1.37 25.73
N LYS A 149 -12.14 -1.83 25.45
CA LYS A 149 -12.58 -3.20 25.75
C LYS A 149 -11.75 -4.26 25.02
N MET A 150 -11.38 -4.01 23.78
CA MET A 150 -10.50 -4.92 23.02
C MET A 150 -9.12 -5.02 23.69
N GLN A 151 -8.54 -3.89 24.08
CA GLN A 151 -7.25 -3.84 24.77
C GLN A 151 -7.29 -4.56 26.14
N GLU A 152 -8.37 -4.41 26.92
CA GLU A 152 -8.59 -5.12 28.18
C GLU A 152 -8.64 -6.65 27.99
N ASN A 153 -8.98 -7.11 26.78
CA ASN A 153 -8.95 -8.51 26.39
C ASN A 153 -7.69 -8.91 25.60
N ASN A 154 -6.62 -8.11 25.65
CA ASN A 154 -5.37 -8.34 24.95
C ASN A 154 -5.52 -8.43 23.41
N ILE A 155 -6.50 -7.73 22.85
CA ILE A 155 -6.71 -7.64 21.40
C ILE A 155 -6.35 -6.23 20.94
N GLU A 156 -5.29 -6.13 20.13
CA GLU A 156 -4.86 -4.86 19.57
C GLU A 156 -5.74 -4.45 18.38
N THR A 157 -6.07 -3.17 18.32
CA THR A 157 -6.85 -2.57 17.22
C THR A 157 -6.23 -1.26 16.78
N GLY A 158 -6.45 -0.88 15.52
CA GLY A 158 -5.89 0.34 14.93
C GLY A 158 -6.93 1.20 14.21
N ILE A 159 -6.59 2.46 14.01
CA ILE A 159 -7.37 3.42 13.21
C ILE A 159 -6.60 3.74 11.94
N HIS A 160 -7.18 3.48 10.76
CA HIS A 160 -6.58 3.75 9.46
C HIS A 160 -7.44 4.74 8.64
N TYR A 161 -7.30 6.05 8.81
CA TYR A 161 -6.40 6.81 9.70
C TYR A 161 -7.14 7.99 10.30
N LEU A 162 -6.47 8.79 11.16
CA LEU A 162 -7.04 10.06 11.57
C LEU A 162 -7.20 10.98 10.36
N PRO A 163 -8.40 11.56 10.12
CA PRO A 163 -8.61 12.47 8.99
C PRO A 163 -7.62 13.63 8.98
N ILE A 164 -7.02 13.90 7.83
CA ILE A 164 -5.94 14.90 7.67
C ILE A 164 -6.33 16.26 8.23
N HIS A 165 -7.57 16.72 8.00
CA HIS A 165 -8.06 18.01 8.50
C HIS A 165 -8.14 18.10 10.04
N LYS A 166 -8.05 16.97 10.76
CA LYS A 166 -7.99 16.90 12.24
C LYS A 166 -6.55 16.87 12.77
N MET A 167 -5.55 16.78 11.90
CA MET A 167 -4.14 16.76 12.29
C MET A 167 -3.64 18.19 12.55
N LYS A 168 -2.91 18.40 13.66
CA LYS A 168 -2.44 19.73 14.10
C LYS A 168 -1.67 20.50 13.02
N PHE A 169 -0.84 19.83 12.26
CA PHE A 169 -0.03 20.43 11.20
C PHE A 169 -0.88 21.12 10.12
N TYR A 170 -1.99 20.52 9.74
CA TYR A 170 -2.85 21.07 8.69
C TYR A 170 -3.79 22.16 9.19
N ASN A 171 -4.00 22.27 10.51
CA ASN A 171 -4.79 23.31 11.20
C ASN A 171 -6.03 23.78 10.41
N SER A 172 -6.77 22.84 9.84
CA SER A 172 -7.89 23.14 8.97
C SER A 172 -9.12 23.52 9.78
N LYS A 173 -9.70 24.71 9.50
CA LYS A 173 -11.00 25.15 10.05
C LYS A 173 -12.20 24.52 9.34
N VAL A 174 -11.97 23.67 8.34
CA VAL A 174 -13.03 23.03 7.56
C VAL A 174 -13.75 21.99 8.41
N LYS A 175 -15.05 22.17 8.59
CA LYS A 175 -15.94 21.17 9.18
C LYS A 175 -16.52 20.33 8.05
N LEU A 176 -16.07 19.09 7.91
CA LEU A 176 -16.65 18.15 6.98
C LEU A 176 -17.84 17.45 7.64
N LYS A 177 -18.97 17.36 6.92
CA LYS A 177 -20.22 16.79 7.46
C LYS A 177 -20.17 15.29 7.68
N ILE A 178 -19.20 14.58 7.03
CA ILE A 178 -19.10 13.11 7.00
C ILE A 178 -17.65 12.71 7.30
N THR A 179 -17.18 12.97 8.52
CA THR A 179 -15.88 12.43 8.98
C THR A 179 -15.92 12.17 10.49
#